data_7e7c2fa47a4d0b99bdc9a5823c4b5aab
#
_entry.id   7e7c2fa47a4d0b99bdc9a5823c4b5aab
#
_cell.length_a   1.000
_cell.length_b   1.000
_cell.length_c   1.000
_cell.angle_alpha   90.00
_cell.angle_beta   90.00
_cell.angle_gamma   90.00
#
_symmetry.space_group_name_H-M   'P 1'
#
loop_
_entity.id
_entity.type
_entity.pdbx_description
1 polymer ?
#
loop_
_entity_poly.entity_id
_entity_poly.type
_entity_poly.pdbx_seq_one_letter_code
_entity_poly.pdbx_strand_id
1 'polypeptide(L)'
;QHPAEAYRANVELPVWLARAAQQTKAKLVAFSSDQVYAGTKQQGPLSEALDLHPTNIYGQYKLEAEQRVLELCPDSVHLRASWMYDLPGYGLPIRGNLPLNLLRAALKGEAVRFSRNDFRGVTYVRQVIENLEPAMDLPGGVYNFGSGNAEDMVCTARQFAKALGITVKIAEESWERNLVMDAAKLERSGIRFAATQQGIRCCLQDYGLSDL
;
A
#
# COMPACT_ATOMS: atom_id res chain seq x y z
N GLN A 1 22.54 5.89 1.86
CA GLN A 1 21.51 5.09 1.20
C GLN A 1 22.14 4.54 -0.06
N HIS A 2 21.94 3.26 -0.36
CA HIS A 2 22.65 2.46 -1.35
C HIS A 2 21.79 2.26 -2.62
N PRO A 3 21.88 3.15 -3.65
CA PRO A 3 21.01 3.08 -4.82
C PRO A 3 21.14 1.75 -5.57
N ALA A 4 22.36 1.21 -5.69
CA ALA A 4 22.60 -0.05 -6.36
C ALA A 4 21.93 -1.25 -5.66
N GLU A 5 21.97 -1.28 -4.32
CA GLU A 5 21.29 -2.32 -3.54
C GLU A 5 19.78 -2.19 -3.66
N ALA A 6 19.25 -0.94 -3.64
CA ALA A 6 17.84 -0.68 -3.82
C ALA A 6 17.35 -1.13 -5.22
N TYR A 7 18.11 -0.85 -6.28
CA TYR A 7 17.81 -1.31 -7.63
C TYR A 7 17.84 -2.85 -7.71
N ARG A 8 18.88 -3.46 -7.17
CA ARG A 8 19.01 -4.91 -7.14
C ARG A 8 17.83 -5.59 -6.44
N ALA A 9 17.43 -5.09 -5.28
CA ALA A 9 16.32 -5.65 -4.50
C ALA A 9 14.94 -5.42 -5.16
N ASN A 10 14.73 -4.28 -5.83
CA ASN A 10 13.41 -3.91 -6.34
C ASN A 10 13.20 -4.20 -7.83
N VAL A 11 14.27 -4.40 -8.60
CA VAL A 11 14.21 -4.67 -10.04
C VAL A 11 14.86 -6.00 -10.40
N GLU A 12 16.15 -6.20 -10.08
CA GLU A 12 16.87 -7.40 -10.53
C GLU A 12 16.33 -8.67 -9.87
N LEU A 13 16.10 -8.65 -8.56
CA LEU A 13 15.58 -9.82 -7.83
C LEU A 13 14.23 -10.29 -8.36
N PRO A 14 13.20 -9.43 -8.55
CA PRO A 14 11.95 -9.83 -9.21
C PRO A 14 12.14 -10.43 -10.60
N VAL A 15 13.05 -9.89 -11.41
CA VAL A 15 13.37 -10.41 -12.74
C VAL A 15 14.02 -11.81 -12.66
N TRP A 16 14.90 -12.06 -11.70
CA TRP A 16 15.48 -13.39 -11.49
C TRP A 16 14.44 -14.41 -11.05
N LEU A 17 13.53 -13.99 -10.16
CA LEU A 17 12.39 -14.83 -9.72
C LEU A 17 11.44 -15.13 -10.89
N ALA A 18 11.19 -14.16 -11.78
CA ALA A 18 10.38 -14.39 -12.99
C ALA A 18 10.99 -15.45 -13.92
N ARG A 19 12.31 -15.41 -14.14
CA ARG A 19 13.03 -16.44 -14.92
C ARG A 19 12.90 -17.82 -14.29
N ALA A 20 13.07 -17.91 -12.97
CA ALA A 20 12.91 -19.16 -12.25
C ALA A 20 11.45 -19.69 -12.33
N ALA A 21 10.47 -18.82 -12.14
CA ALA A 21 9.05 -19.15 -12.25
C ALA A 21 8.70 -19.67 -13.66
N GLN A 22 9.19 -19.01 -14.70
CA GLN A 22 9.00 -19.45 -16.10
C GLN A 22 9.57 -20.86 -16.33
N GLN A 23 10.79 -21.12 -15.84
CA GLN A 23 11.45 -22.43 -16.02
C GLN A 23 10.72 -23.55 -15.27
N THR A 24 10.20 -23.27 -14.09
CA THR A 24 9.54 -24.25 -13.22
C THR A 24 8.02 -24.31 -13.42
N LYS A 25 7.46 -23.42 -14.23
CA LYS A 25 6.02 -23.21 -14.40
C LYS A 25 5.31 -22.87 -13.08
N ALA A 26 6.01 -22.25 -12.15
CA ALA A 26 5.46 -21.79 -10.90
C ALA A 26 4.70 -20.46 -11.10
N LYS A 27 3.58 -20.28 -10.38
CA LYS A 27 2.88 -19.00 -10.33
C LYS A 27 3.73 -18.00 -9.55
N LEU A 28 3.97 -16.83 -10.16
CA LEU A 28 4.67 -15.71 -9.50
C LEU A 28 3.65 -14.65 -9.10
N VAL A 29 3.57 -14.35 -7.80
CA VAL A 29 2.85 -13.19 -7.26
C VAL A 29 3.87 -12.25 -6.63
N ALA A 30 3.91 -11.02 -7.08
CA ALA A 30 4.87 -10.01 -6.65
C ALA A 30 4.19 -8.77 -6.11
N PHE A 31 4.67 -8.25 -4.98
CA PHE A 31 4.22 -6.96 -4.48
C PHE A 31 4.87 -5.81 -5.24
N SER A 32 4.03 -4.98 -5.85
CA SER A 32 4.33 -3.64 -6.31
C SER A 32 3.83 -2.60 -5.30
N SER A 33 3.63 -1.36 -5.69
CA SER A 33 3.27 -0.28 -4.77
C SER A 33 2.39 0.77 -5.45
N ASP A 34 1.54 1.43 -4.66
CA ASP A 34 0.83 2.67 -5.04
C ASP A 34 1.79 3.79 -5.49
N GLN A 35 3.09 3.71 -5.12
CA GLN A 35 4.09 4.69 -5.51
C GLN A 35 4.39 4.72 -7.02
N VAL A 36 3.93 3.75 -7.79
CA VAL A 36 3.96 3.81 -9.26
C VAL A 36 3.08 4.94 -9.80
N TYR A 37 2.10 5.40 -9.03
CA TYR A 37 1.24 6.54 -9.37
C TYR A 37 1.80 7.90 -8.92
N ALA A 38 2.94 7.93 -8.21
CA ALA A 38 3.48 9.17 -7.66
C ALA A 38 3.76 10.22 -8.74
N GLY A 39 3.23 11.41 -8.55
CA GLY A 39 3.38 12.53 -9.49
C GLY A 39 2.31 12.59 -10.59
N THR A 40 1.35 11.66 -10.61
CA THR A 40 0.20 11.77 -11.52
C THR A 40 -0.59 13.06 -11.27
N LYS A 41 -1.08 13.66 -12.34
CA LYS A 41 -1.99 14.81 -12.30
C LYS A 41 -3.46 14.40 -12.40
N GLN A 42 -3.73 13.12 -12.59
CA GLN A 42 -5.09 12.62 -12.68
C GLN A 42 -5.80 12.74 -11.35
N GLN A 43 -7.03 13.22 -11.40
CA GLN A 43 -7.93 13.29 -10.25
C GLN A 43 -8.74 11.99 -10.14
N GLY A 44 -9.20 11.70 -8.91
CA GLY A 44 -10.02 10.52 -8.62
C GLY A 44 -9.24 9.20 -8.59
N PRO A 45 -9.95 8.07 -8.60
CA PRO A 45 -9.34 6.75 -8.54
C PRO A 45 -8.45 6.44 -9.75
N LEU A 46 -7.28 5.87 -9.49
CA LEU A 46 -6.24 5.60 -10.47
C LEU A 46 -6.32 4.15 -10.95
N SER A 47 -6.63 3.98 -12.23
CA SER A 47 -6.72 2.66 -12.88
C SER A 47 -5.34 2.08 -13.18
N GLU A 48 -5.23 0.76 -13.22
CA GLU A 48 -4.03 0.04 -13.65
C GLU A 48 -3.63 0.30 -15.10
N ALA A 49 -4.57 0.77 -15.92
CA ALA A 49 -4.36 1.04 -17.35
C ALA A 49 -3.72 2.41 -17.64
N LEU A 50 -3.45 3.22 -16.62
CA LEU A 50 -2.82 4.52 -16.80
C LEU A 50 -1.40 4.40 -17.31
N ASP A 51 -1.02 5.32 -18.20
CA ASP A 51 0.38 5.55 -18.55
C ASP A 51 1.08 6.26 -17.37
N LEU A 52 2.13 5.65 -16.85
CA LEU A 52 2.73 6.00 -15.57
C LEU A 52 4.16 6.51 -15.70
N HIS A 53 4.42 7.64 -15.05
CA HIS A 53 5.74 8.28 -14.98
C HIS A 53 6.05 8.68 -13.53
N PRO A 54 6.40 7.70 -12.65
CA PRO A 54 6.62 7.99 -11.24
C PRO A 54 7.71 9.03 -11.01
N THR A 55 7.44 10.02 -10.16
CA THR A 55 8.40 11.10 -9.85
C THR A 55 9.43 10.69 -8.79
N ASN A 56 9.22 9.60 -8.07
CA ASN A 56 10.18 9.09 -7.10
C ASN A 56 10.84 7.79 -7.58
N ILE A 57 12.08 7.59 -7.16
CA ILE A 57 12.91 6.47 -7.64
C ILE A 57 12.36 5.09 -7.24
N TYR A 58 11.67 4.99 -6.10
CA TYR A 58 11.06 3.74 -5.65
C TYR A 58 9.91 3.33 -6.57
N GLY A 59 9.04 4.28 -6.92
CA GLY A 59 7.96 4.06 -7.88
C GLY A 59 8.49 3.67 -9.26
N GLN A 60 9.57 4.33 -9.73
CA GLN A 60 10.24 3.98 -10.99
C GLN A 60 10.74 2.54 -10.97
N TYR A 61 11.42 2.11 -9.91
CA TYR A 61 11.89 0.74 -9.78
C TYR A 61 10.75 -0.28 -9.74
N LYS A 62 9.67 0.03 -9.02
CA LYS A 62 8.50 -0.85 -8.98
C LYS A 62 7.84 -0.99 -10.34
N LEU A 63 7.68 0.12 -11.07
CA LEU A 63 7.11 0.10 -12.42
C LEU A 63 8.00 -0.66 -13.41
N GLU A 64 9.32 -0.43 -13.38
CA GLU A 64 10.28 -1.16 -14.20
C GLU A 64 10.22 -2.67 -13.92
N ALA A 65 10.12 -3.05 -12.65
CA ALA A 65 9.99 -4.46 -12.27
C ALA A 65 8.70 -5.09 -12.81
N GLU A 66 7.53 -4.39 -12.69
CA GLU A 66 6.27 -4.86 -13.28
C GLU A 66 6.43 -5.16 -14.77
N GLN A 67 6.99 -4.22 -15.54
CA GLN A 67 7.13 -4.33 -16.97
C GLN A 67 8.05 -5.50 -17.34
N ARG A 68 9.25 -5.55 -16.77
CA ARG A 68 10.25 -6.58 -17.09
C ARG A 68 9.84 -7.99 -16.67
N VAL A 69 9.13 -8.10 -15.54
CA VAL A 69 8.63 -9.39 -15.06
C VAL A 69 7.48 -9.89 -15.94
N LEU A 70 6.53 -9.01 -16.33
CA LEU A 70 5.43 -9.39 -17.22
C LEU A 70 5.90 -9.76 -18.63
N GLU A 71 6.96 -9.13 -19.15
CA GLU A 71 7.59 -9.53 -20.43
C GLU A 71 8.15 -10.95 -20.37
N LEU A 72 8.75 -11.34 -19.24
CA LEU A 72 9.36 -12.67 -19.05
C LEU A 72 8.34 -13.72 -18.61
N CYS A 73 7.38 -13.37 -17.79
CA CYS A 73 6.41 -14.26 -17.18
C CYS A 73 5.02 -13.61 -17.24
N PRO A 74 4.33 -13.66 -18.41
CA PRO A 74 3.03 -12.99 -18.61
C PRO A 74 1.94 -13.43 -17.61
N ASP A 75 2.04 -14.64 -17.07
CA ASP A 75 1.10 -15.17 -16.07
C ASP A 75 1.39 -14.67 -14.64
N SER A 76 2.45 -13.87 -14.44
CA SER A 76 2.73 -13.28 -13.13
C SER A 76 1.69 -12.27 -12.72
N VAL A 77 1.42 -12.19 -11.40
CA VAL A 77 0.49 -11.23 -10.80
C VAL A 77 1.27 -10.18 -10.02
N HIS A 78 1.01 -8.91 -10.31
CA HIS A 78 1.63 -7.78 -9.62
C HIS A 78 0.58 -7.05 -8.78
N LEU A 79 0.78 -7.02 -7.46
CA LEU A 79 -0.12 -6.41 -6.51
C LEU A 79 0.41 -5.02 -6.11
N ARG A 80 -0.19 -3.94 -6.64
CA ARG A 80 0.11 -2.56 -6.26
C ARG A 80 -0.47 -2.31 -4.88
N ALA A 81 0.31 -2.59 -3.83
CA ALA A 81 -0.15 -2.42 -2.46
C ALA A 81 -0.20 -0.94 -2.07
N SER A 82 -1.27 -0.55 -1.35
CA SER A 82 -1.36 0.74 -0.66
C SER A 82 -0.49 0.76 0.61
N TRP A 83 -0.46 1.87 1.34
CA TRP A 83 0.28 1.96 2.59
C TRP A 83 -0.31 1.01 3.63
N MET A 84 0.46 -0.01 4.01
CA MET A 84 0.04 -1.04 4.96
C MET A 84 0.38 -0.66 6.40
N TYR A 85 -0.43 -1.12 7.34
CA TYR A 85 -0.19 -0.99 8.77
C TYR A 85 -0.60 -2.23 9.55
N ASP A 86 0.00 -2.35 10.72
CA ASP A 86 -0.40 -3.21 11.82
C ASP A 86 -0.02 -2.54 13.15
N LEU A 87 -0.53 -3.06 14.26
CA LEU A 87 -0.08 -2.70 15.59
C LEU A 87 1.15 -3.53 15.98
N PRO A 88 2.00 -3.01 16.91
CA PRO A 88 3.15 -3.78 17.39
C PRO A 88 2.68 -5.04 18.13
N GLY A 89 3.29 -6.16 17.80
CA GLY A 89 2.98 -7.44 18.43
C GLY A 89 4.15 -8.43 18.30
N TYR A 90 4.15 -9.44 19.15
CA TYR A 90 5.06 -10.60 19.06
C TYR A 90 6.56 -10.30 19.00
N GLY A 91 7.00 -9.13 19.47
CA GLY A 91 8.43 -8.76 19.44
C GLY A 91 9.03 -8.58 18.05
N LEU A 92 8.21 -8.56 17.00
CA LEU A 92 8.67 -8.37 15.63
C LEU A 92 8.97 -6.89 15.34
N PRO A 93 10.07 -6.60 14.62
CA PRO A 93 10.39 -5.24 14.22
C PRO A 93 9.37 -4.75 13.17
N ILE A 94 8.57 -3.77 13.53
CA ILE A 94 7.64 -3.10 12.62
C ILE A 94 8.22 -1.78 12.17
N ARG A 95 8.26 -1.54 10.85
CA ARG A 95 8.60 -0.24 10.29
C ARG A 95 7.51 0.78 10.61
N GLY A 96 7.86 2.08 10.55
CA GLY A 96 6.90 3.16 10.76
C GLY A 96 5.70 3.03 9.82
N ASN A 97 4.51 3.04 10.40
CA ASN A 97 3.21 3.04 9.71
C ASN A 97 2.32 4.11 10.34
N LEU A 98 1.13 4.35 9.79
CA LEU A 98 0.27 5.44 10.27
C LEU A 98 -0.05 5.34 11.77
N PRO A 99 -0.61 4.24 12.32
CA PRO A 99 -0.85 4.11 13.75
C PRO A 99 0.39 4.35 14.61
N LEU A 100 1.53 3.74 14.27
CA LEU A 100 2.77 3.88 15.02
C LEU A 100 3.33 5.31 14.98
N ASN A 101 3.21 5.99 13.84
CA ASN A 101 3.65 7.38 13.74
C ASN A 101 2.80 8.29 14.63
N LEU A 102 1.48 8.07 14.67
CA LEU A 102 0.55 8.79 15.54
C LEU A 102 0.85 8.53 17.03
N LEU A 103 1.01 7.25 17.41
CA LEU A 103 1.34 6.85 18.77
C LEU A 103 2.67 7.46 19.25
N ARG A 104 3.72 7.38 18.43
CA ARG A 104 5.04 7.95 18.74
C ARG A 104 4.97 9.45 18.92
N ALA A 105 4.26 10.15 18.05
CA ALA A 105 4.09 11.60 18.14
C ALA A 105 3.30 12.00 19.39
N ALA A 106 2.21 11.28 19.71
CA ALA A 106 1.43 11.51 20.92
C ALA A 106 2.29 11.34 22.19
N LEU A 107 3.08 10.25 22.28
CA LEU A 107 3.96 9.97 23.43
C LEU A 107 5.07 11.03 23.61
N LYS A 108 5.56 11.59 22.50
CA LYS A 108 6.62 12.62 22.52
C LYS A 108 6.09 14.04 22.60
N GLY A 109 4.79 14.27 22.47
CA GLY A 109 4.21 15.60 22.36
C GLY A 109 4.56 16.32 21.04
N GLU A 110 4.99 15.57 20.02
CA GLU A 110 5.34 16.07 18.68
C GLU A 110 4.10 16.19 17.80
N ALA A 111 4.22 16.95 16.70
CA ALA A 111 3.20 17.01 15.67
C ALA A 111 3.52 16.04 14.52
N VAL A 112 2.49 15.37 13.99
CA VAL A 112 2.56 14.71 12.69
C VAL A 112 2.16 15.68 11.59
N ARG A 113 2.67 15.49 10.37
CA ARG A 113 2.42 16.39 9.23
C ARG A 113 1.64 15.66 8.17
N PHE A 114 0.49 16.20 7.76
CA PHE A 114 -0.33 15.69 6.68
C PHE A 114 -0.93 16.84 5.88
N SER A 115 -1.34 16.57 4.64
CA SER A 115 -2.00 17.55 3.77
C SER A 115 -3.47 17.14 3.53
N ARG A 116 -4.35 18.15 3.39
CA ARG A 116 -5.72 17.95 2.92
C ARG A 116 -5.81 17.64 1.43
N ASN A 117 -4.72 17.88 0.70
CA ASN A 117 -4.60 17.55 -0.72
C ASN A 117 -3.83 16.23 -0.93
N ASP A 118 -3.71 15.42 0.13
CA ASP A 118 -3.09 14.10 0.09
C ASP A 118 -4.15 13.01 0.26
N PHE A 119 -4.37 12.22 -0.78
CA PHE A 119 -5.37 11.17 -0.83
C PHE A 119 -4.71 9.83 -1.12
N ARG A 120 -4.92 8.85 -0.26
CA ARG A 120 -4.44 7.47 -0.42
C ARG A 120 -5.17 6.50 0.47
N GLY A 121 -5.19 5.24 0.08
CA GLY A 121 -5.62 4.13 0.93
C GLY A 121 -4.57 3.79 2.00
N VAL A 122 -5.04 3.34 3.17
CA VAL A 122 -4.21 2.81 4.25
C VAL A 122 -4.82 1.49 4.69
N THR A 123 -4.10 0.38 4.46
CA THR A 123 -4.65 -0.97 4.54
C THR A 123 -4.16 -1.73 5.76
N TYR A 124 -5.07 -2.34 6.50
CA TYR A 124 -4.73 -3.27 7.56
C TYR A 124 -4.09 -4.54 6.96
N VAL A 125 -2.90 -4.91 7.44
CA VAL A 125 -2.09 -5.97 6.83
C VAL A 125 -2.78 -7.33 6.83
N ARG A 126 -3.61 -7.63 7.82
CA ARG A 126 -4.37 -8.87 7.87
C ARG A 126 -5.28 -9.04 6.65
N GLN A 127 -5.94 -7.98 6.20
CA GLN A 127 -6.74 -8.03 4.97
C GLN A 127 -5.90 -8.33 3.73
N VAL A 128 -4.64 -7.84 3.71
CA VAL A 128 -3.69 -8.19 2.64
C VAL A 128 -3.41 -9.69 2.66
N ILE A 129 -3.15 -10.27 3.83
CA ILE A 129 -2.86 -11.70 4.00
C ILE A 129 -4.06 -12.56 3.61
N GLU A 130 -5.26 -12.19 4.05
CA GLU A 130 -6.51 -12.90 3.74
C GLU A 130 -6.83 -12.91 2.23
N ASN A 131 -6.41 -11.88 1.52
CA ASN A 131 -6.61 -11.75 0.08
C ASN A 131 -5.44 -12.30 -0.77
N LEU A 132 -4.35 -12.80 -0.16
CA LEU A 132 -3.22 -13.33 -0.92
C LEU A 132 -3.54 -14.66 -1.62
N GLU A 133 -4.21 -15.58 -0.93
CA GLU A 133 -4.58 -16.88 -1.51
C GLU A 133 -5.49 -16.70 -2.73
N PRO A 134 -6.60 -15.94 -2.67
CA PRO A 134 -7.37 -15.63 -3.86
C PRO A 134 -6.58 -14.91 -4.96
N ALA A 135 -5.60 -14.09 -4.59
CA ALA A 135 -4.78 -13.37 -5.57
C ALA A 135 -3.84 -14.29 -6.36
N MET A 136 -3.53 -15.48 -5.85
CA MET A 136 -2.73 -16.47 -6.59
C MET A 136 -3.48 -17.03 -7.82
N ASP A 137 -4.79 -17.00 -7.80
CA ASP A 137 -5.64 -17.50 -8.90
C ASP A 137 -5.97 -16.41 -9.95
N LEU A 138 -5.53 -15.18 -9.72
CA LEU A 138 -5.75 -14.10 -10.69
C LEU A 138 -5.04 -14.37 -12.02
N PRO A 139 -5.64 -14.01 -13.15
CA PRO A 139 -4.93 -13.93 -14.42
C PRO A 139 -3.69 -13.04 -14.32
N GLY A 140 -2.66 -13.35 -15.12
CA GLY A 140 -1.46 -12.52 -15.18
C GLY A 140 -1.76 -11.06 -15.45
N GLY A 141 -1.00 -10.18 -14.80
CA GLY A 141 -1.17 -8.73 -14.94
C GLY A 141 -1.01 -7.96 -13.63
N VAL A 142 -1.38 -6.68 -13.67
CA VAL A 142 -1.25 -5.74 -12.56
C VAL A 142 -2.61 -5.50 -11.91
N TYR A 143 -2.65 -5.44 -10.59
CA TYR A 143 -3.86 -5.21 -9.81
C TYR A 143 -3.61 -4.21 -8.69
N ASN A 144 -4.48 -3.24 -8.56
CA ASN A 144 -4.54 -2.38 -7.39
C ASN A 144 -4.99 -3.20 -6.18
N PHE A 145 -4.20 -3.19 -5.09
CA PHE A 145 -4.38 -4.14 -4.00
C PHE A 145 -4.31 -3.43 -2.64
N GLY A 146 -5.47 -3.08 -2.11
CA GLY A 146 -5.58 -2.38 -0.83
C GLY A 146 -6.90 -1.65 -0.64
N SER A 147 -7.05 -1.08 0.54
CA SER A 147 -8.24 -0.36 0.98
C SER A 147 -8.45 0.93 0.20
N GLY A 148 -9.67 1.19 -0.20
CA GLY A 148 -10.09 2.51 -0.65
C GLY A 148 -10.15 3.51 0.51
N ASN A 149 -10.00 4.82 0.18
CA ASN A 149 -10.15 5.90 1.13
C ASN A 149 -10.77 7.12 0.42
N ALA A 150 -11.91 7.57 0.90
CA ALA A 150 -12.58 8.76 0.38
C ALA A 150 -12.12 10.07 1.06
N GLU A 151 -11.36 9.94 2.16
CA GLU A 151 -10.92 11.06 2.98
C GLU A 151 -9.49 11.48 2.67
N ASP A 152 -9.19 12.76 2.90
CA ASP A 152 -7.82 13.24 2.91
C ASP A 152 -7.01 12.67 4.09
N MET A 153 -5.68 12.79 4.03
CA MET A 153 -4.81 12.23 5.07
C MET A 153 -4.87 12.96 6.40
N VAL A 154 -5.33 14.21 6.46
CA VAL A 154 -5.57 14.93 7.72
C VAL A 154 -6.80 14.33 8.42
N CYS A 155 -7.90 14.16 7.69
CA CYS A 155 -9.12 13.49 8.20
C CYS A 155 -8.83 12.04 8.60
N THR A 156 -8.12 11.29 7.76
CA THR A 156 -7.71 9.91 8.04
C THR A 156 -6.88 9.82 9.33
N ALA A 157 -5.86 10.68 9.50
CA ALA A 157 -5.04 10.69 10.70
C ALA A 157 -5.85 11.03 11.97
N ARG A 158 -6.81 11.96 11.88
CA ARG A 158 -7.73 12.27 13.00
C ARG A 158 -8.61 11.09 13.37
N GLN A 159 -9.15 10.38 12.38
CA GLN A 159 -9.98 9.20 12.61
C GLN A 159 -9.17 8.06 13.26
N PHE A 160 -7.93 7.84 12.80
CA PHE A 160 -7.02 6.86 13.41
C PHE A 160 -6.65 7.25 14.84
N ALA A 161 -6.31 8.51 15.10
CA ALA A 161 -6.02 8.99 16.45
C ALA A 161 -7.23 8.80 17.40
N LYS A 162 -8.44 9.12 16.92
CA LYS A 162 -9.68 8.91 17.66
C LYS A 162 -9.91 7.42 17.96
N ALA A 163 -9.73 6.55 16.96
CA ALA A 163 -9.91 5.10 17.13
C ALA A 163 -8.91 4.50 18.12
N LEU A 164 -7.67 5.05 18.17
CA LEU A 164 -6.63 4.65 19.09
C LEU A 164 -6.76 5.28 20.50
N GLY A 165 -7.77 6.10 20.75
CA GLY A 165 -7.97 6.79 22.03
C GLY A 165 -6.86 7.81 22.38
N ILE A 166 -6.13 8.34 21.36
CA ILE A 166 -4.98 9.23 21.58
C ILE A 166 -5.24 10.66 21.11
N THR A 167 -4.59 11.61 21.79
CA THR A 167 -4.53 13.00 21.36
C THR A 167 -3.17 13.27 20.73
N VAL A 168 -3.14 13.72 19.47
CA VAL A 168 -1.93 14.07 18.72
C VAL A 168 -2.12 15.36 17.96
N LYS A 169 -1.08 16.19 17.91
CA LYS A 169 -1.08 17.42 17.11
C LYS A 169 -0.89 17.04 15.63
N ILE A 170 -1.78 17.56 14.75
CA ILE A 170 -1.66 17.38 13.31
C ILE A 170 -1.38 18.76 12.71
N ALA A 171 -0.18 18.92 12.16
CA ALA A 171 0.21 20.08 11.39
C ALA A 171 -0.24 19.87 9.94
N GLU A 172 -1.04 20.82 9.44
CA GLU A 172 -1.56 20.77 8.06
C GLU A 172 -0.52 21.39 7.12
N GLU A 173 -0.23 20.68 6.04
CA GLU A 173 0.72 21.06 5.00
C GLU A 173 -0.01 21.24 3.66
N SER A 174 0.70 21.76 2.64
CA SER A 174 0.08 22.14 1.36
C SER A 174 0.48 21.26 0.17
N TRP A 175 1.26 20.17 0.37
CA TRP A 175 1.59 19.30 -0.76
C TRP A 175 0.35 18.60 -1.33
N GLU A 176 0.43 18.31 -2.62
CA GLU A 176 -0.60 17.56 -3.34
C GLU A 176 -0.11 16.16 -3.66
N ARG A 177 -0.97 15.18 -3.44
CA ARG A 177 -0.71 13.79 -3.80
C ARG A 177 -2.02 13.03 -4.00
N ASN A 178 -2.16 12.34 -5.13
CA ASN A 178 -3.22 11.37 -5.34
C ASN A 178 -2.62 9.98 -5.55
N LEU A 179 -2.94 9.06 -4.64
CA LEU A 179 -2.61 7.64 -4.69
C LEU A 179 -3.86 6.79 -4.43
N VAL A 180 -5.05 7.33 -4.71
CA VAL A 180 -6.31 6.59 -4.58
C VAL A 180 -6.41 5.62 -5.74
N MET A 181 -6.34 4.34 -5.45
CA MET A 181 -6.39 3.27 -6.43
C MET A 181 -7.84 2.91 -6.77
N ASP A 182 -8.12 2.68 -8.06
CA ASP A 182 -9.40 2.11 -8.51
C ASP A 182 -9.43 0.61 -8.19
N ALA A 183 -10.41 0.17 -7.41
CA ALA A 183 -10.59 -1.21 -7.00
C ALA A 183 -11.37 -2.06 -8.02
N ALA A 184 -11.97 -1.47 -9.03
CA ALA A 184 -12.96 -2.12 -9.90
C ALA A 184 -12.42 -3.38 -10.61
N LYS A 185 -11.14 -3.39 -11.01
CA LYS A 185 -10.52 -4.56 -11.64
C LYS A 185 -10.43 -5.74 -10.66
N LEU A 186 -9.97 -5.49 -9.46
CA LEU A 186 -9.81 -6.50 -8.41
C LEU A 186 -11.17 -7.02 -7.92
N GLU A 187 -12.13 -6.12 -7.73
CA GLU A 187 -13.48 -6.47 -7.28
C GLU A 187 -14.24 -7.38 -8.26
N ARG A 188 -14.01 -7.21 -9.56
CA ARG A 188 -14.56 -8.13 -10.59
C ARG A 188 -14.04 -9.56 -10.45
N SER A 189 -12.89 -9.74 -9.82
CA SER A 189 -12.34 -11.07 -9.49
C SER A 189 -12.82 -11.61 -8.15
N GLY A 190 -13.74 -10.92 -7.48
CA GLY A 190 -14.29 -11.33 -6.17
C GLY A 190 -13.45 -10.93 -4.96
N ILE A 191 -12.27 -10.31 -5.15
CA ILE A 191 -11.38 -9.87 -4.08
C ILE A 191 -11.76 -8.45 -3.66
N ARG A 192 -11.96 -8.24 -2.36
CA ARG A 192 -12.36 -6.94 -1.81
C ARG A 192 -11.59 -6.60 -0.54
N PHE A 193 -11.36 -5.31 -0.36
CA PHE A 193 -10.82 -4.74 0.87
C PHE A 193 -11.88 -3.89 1.57
N ALA A 194 -11.92 -3.93 2.88
CA ALA A 194 -12.66 -2.95 3.66
C ALA A 194 -12.05 -1.56 3.44
N ALA A 195 -12.88 -0.52 3.51
CA ALA A 195 -12.38 0.85 3.45
C ALA A 195 -11.40 1.14 4.61
N THR A 196 -10.50 2.11 4.41
CA THR A 196 -9.47 2.51 5.40
C THR A 196 -10.04 2.70 6.80
N GLN A 197 -11.21 3.37 6.92
CA GLN A 197 -11.86 3.65 8.21
C GLN A 197 -12.45 2.40 8.88
N GLN A 198 -12.84 1.42 8.09
CA GLN A 198 -13.29 0.14 8.62
C GLN A 198 -12.11 -0.74 9.01
N GLY A 199 -11.01 -0.68 8.24
CA GLY A 199 -9.79 -1.44 8.51
C GLY A 199 -9.22 -1.18 9.90
N ILE A 200 -9.18 0.10 10.37
CA ILE A 200 -8.69 0.39 11.72
C ILE A 200 -9.60 -0.19 12.81
N ARG A 201 -10.91 -0.22 12.61
CA ARG A 201 -11.82 -0.85 13.55
C ARG A 201 -11.61 -2.36 13.63
N CYS A 202 -11.49 -3.01 12.48
CA CYS A 202 -11.16 -4.45 12.43
C CYS A 202 -9.83 -4.74 13.13
N CYS A 203 -8.80 -3.92 12.87
CA CYS A 203 -7.51 -4.04 13.52
C CYS A 203 -7.63 -3.97 15.05
N LEU A 204 -8.33 -2.97 15.58
CA LEU A 204 -8.53 -2.82 17.03
C LEU A 204 -9.32 -3.99 17.62
N GLN A 205 -10.34 -4.48 16.93
CA GLN A 205 -11.11 -5.67 17.35
C GLN A 205 -10.23 -6.90 17.46
N ASP A 206 -9.39 -7.15 16.45
CA ASP A 206 -8.46 -8.28 16.42
C ASP A 206 -7.44 -8.25 17.56
N TYR A 207 -7.09 -7.06 18.04
CA TYR A 207 -6.20 -6.86 19.20
C TYR A 207 -6.95 -6.73 20.54
N GLY A 208 -8.29 -6.89 20.56
CA GLY A 208 -9.09 -6.75 21.78
C GLY A 208 -9.15 -5.31 22.34
N LEU A 209 -8.99 -4.31 21.46
CA LEU A 209 -8.95 -2.88 21.80
C LEU A 209 -10.21 -2.12 21.33
N SER A 210 -11.30 -2.83 21.09
CA SER A 210 -12.54 -2.24 20.54
C SER A 210 -13.30 -1.29 21.49
N ASP A 211 -12.97 -1.32 22.77
CA ASP A 211 -13.68 -0.58 23.84
C ASP A 211 -12.90 0.66 24.33
N LEU A 212 -11.91 1.13 23.54
CA LEU A 212 -11.14 2.35 23.85
C LEU A 212 -11.85 3.64 23.45
#